data_9459c1958b15e4f9aeb24a2627163959
#
_entry.id   9459c1958b15e4f9aeb24a2627163959
#
_cell.length_a   1.000
_cell.length_b   1.000
_cell.length_c   1.000
_cell.angle_alpha   90.00
_cell.angle_beta   90.00
_cell.angle_gamma   90.00
#
_symmetry.space_group_name_H-M   'P 1'
#
loop_
_entity.id
_entity.type
_entity.pdbx_description
1 polymer ?
#
loop_
_entity_poly.entity_id
_entity_poly.type
_entity_poly.pdbx_seq_one_letter_code
_entity_poly.pdbx_strand_id
1 'polypeptide(L)'
;MRMRALVLALALIATPVLAVQPDEILSDPVLEARARNLSKILRCVVCQNENIDESEAGLARDLRLLLRERLVAGDSDEQAVAYIVARYGEYVLLNPTTKGSNLLLWIAG
;
A
#
# COMPACT_ATOMS: atom_id res chain seq x y z
N MET A 1 -18.92 -35.76 17.12
CA MET A 1 -17.53 -35.59 17.58
C MET A 1 -16.54 -35.55 16.43
N ARG A 2 -16.58 -36.49 15.51
CA ARG A 2 -15.64 -36.51 14.35
C ARG A 2 -15.78 -35.29 13.43
N MET A 3 -17.00 -34.81 13.24
CA MET A 3 -17.29 -33.65 12.40
C MET A 3 -16.79 -32.34 13.03
N ARG A 4 -16.85 -32.21 14.36
CA ARG A 4 -16.33 -31.04 15.08
C ARG A 4 -14.81 -30.98 15.06
N ALA A 5 -14.15 -32.13 15.12
CA ALA A 5 -12.69 -32.20 14.99
C ALA A 5 -12.22 -31.87 13.59
N LEU A 6 -12.99 -32.25 12.57
CA LEU A 6 -12.67 -31.91 11.15
C LEU A 6 -12.82 -30.40 10.88
N VAL A 7 -13.85 -29.79 11.44
CA VAL A 7 -14.06 -28.31 11.31
C VAL A 7 -12.95 -27.54 12.03
N LEU A 8 -12.53 -28.01 13.22
CA LEU A 8 -11.41 -27.39 13.93
C LEU A 8 -10.08 -27.57 13.18
N ALA A 9 -9.84 -28.72 12.59
CA ALA A 9 -8.64 -28.98 11.80
C ALA A 9 -8.59 -28.12 10.54
N LEU A 10 -9.75 -27.91 9.88
CA LEU A 10 -9.84 -27.02 8.71
C LEU A 10 -9.58 -25.55 9.07
N ALA A 11 -10.04 -25.13 10.26
CA ALA A 11 -9.82 -23.75 10.74
C ALA A 11 -8.34 -23.45 11.04
N LEU A 12 -7.56 -24.48 11.40
CA LEU A 12 -6.12 -24.34 11.67
C LEU A 12 -5.27 -24.23 10.41
N ILE A 13 -5.82 -24.57 9.23
CA ILE A 13 -5.11 -24.49 7.95
C ILE A 13 -5.32 -23.11 7.29
N ALA A 14 -6.22 -22.28 7.82
CA ALA A 14 -6.46 -20.94 7.30
C ALA A 14 -5.24 -20.04 7.55
N THR A 15 -4.43 -19.82 6.51
CA THR A 15 -3.34 -18.87 6.55
C THR A 15 -3.87 -17.47 6.23
N PRO A 16 -3.37 -16.40 6.89
CA PRO A 16 -3.76 -15.05 6.53
C PRO A 16 -3.32 -14.74 5.11
N VAL A 17 -4.23 -14.19 4.30
CA VAL A 17 -3.92 -13.70 2.96
C VAL A 17 -3.39 -12.29 3.10
N LEU A 18 -2.13 -12.09 2.70
CA LEU A 18 -1.49 -10.78 2.67
C LEU A 18 -1.53 -10.22 1.26
N ALA A 19 -1.85 -8.92 1.11
CA ALA A 19 -1.84 -8.22 -0.17
C ALA A 19 -0.42 -8.15 -0.73
N VAL A 20 0.56 -7.85 0.12
CA VAL A 20 1.99 -7.86 -0.25
C VAL A 20 2.45 -9.29 -0.44
N GLN A 21 2.88 -9.61 -1.65
CA GLN A 21 3.36 -10.94 -2.01
C GLN A 21 4.83 -11.13 -1.58
N PRO A 22 5.28 -12.38 -1.30
CA PRO A 22 6.67 -12.63 -0.92
C PRO A 22 7.71 -12.15 -1.93
N ASP A 23 7.40 -12.16 -3.22
CA ASP A 23 8.27 -11.71 -4.30
C ASP A 23 8.43 -10.18 -4.37
N GLU A 24 7.57 -9.42 -3.69
CA GLU A 24 7.67 -7.96 -3.59
C GLU A 24 8.63 -7.52 -2.48
N ILE A 25 8.83 -8.35 -1.46
CA ILE A 25 9.58 -7.99 -0.26
C ILE A 25 11.06 -7.76 -0.59
N LEU A 26 11.58 -6.59 -0.18
CA LEU A 26 12.98 -6.25 -0.38
C LEU A 26 13.87 -7.03 0.60
N SER A 27 15.09 -7.33 0.16
CA SER A 27 16.09 -8.00 1.00
C SER A 27 16.61 -7.11 2.13
N ASP A 28 16.60 -5.79 1.94
CA ASP A 28 16.95 -4.81 2.98
C ASP A 28 15.73 -4.54 3.88
N PRO A 29 15.75 -4.94 5.17
CA PRO A 29 14.61 -4.75 6.05
C PRO A 29 14.28 -3.29 6.35
N VAL A 30 15.25 -2.39 6.28
CA VAL A 30 15.03 -0.95 6.48
C VAL A 30 14.26 -0.37 5.29
N LEU A 31 14.66 -0.68 4.07
CA LEU A 31 13.94 -0.25 2.86
C LEU A 31 12.54 -0.86 2.80
N GLU A 32 12.38 -2.12 3.17
CA GLU A 32 11.07 -2.78 3.21
C GLU A 32 10.13 -2.11 4.22
N ALA A 33 10.62 -1.78 5.42
CA ALA A 33 9.83 -1.07 6.41
C ALA A 33 9.39 0.32 5.91
N ARG A 34 10.27 1.05 5.22
CA ARG A 34 9.94 2.33 4.59
C ARG A 34 8.87 2.14 3.51
N ALA A 35 9.03 1.15 2.64
CA ALA A 35 8.06 0.83 1.59
C ALA A 35 6.68 0.52 2.18
N ARG A 36 6.61 -0.27 3.24
CA ARG A 36 5.36 -0.61 3.92
C ARG A 36 4.69 0.62 4.53
N ASN A 37 5.46 1.49 5.18
CA ASN A 37 4.94 2.71 5.78
C ASN A 37 4.40 3.67 4.72
N LEU A 38 5.10 3.86 3.61
CA LEU A 38 4.65 4.72 2.51
C LEU A 38 3.44 4.12 1.79
N SER A 39 3.37 2.80 1.64
CA SER A 39 2.23 2.12 1.03
C SER A 39 0.92 2.33 1.80
N LYS A 40 0.98 2.61 3.09
CA LYS A 40 -0.20 2.88 3.93
C LYS A 40 -0.82 4.26 3.70
N ILE A 41 -0.05 5.22 3.19
CA ILE A 41 -0.53 6.58 2.90
C ILE A 41 -0.94 6.77 1.44
N LEU A 42 -0.72 5.78 0.58
CA LEU A 42 -1.10 5.79 -0.82
C LEU A 42 -2.36 4.95 -1.04
N ARG A 43 -3.28 5.44 -1.86
CA ARG A 43 -4.46 4.66 -2.24
C ARG A 43 -4.29 4.07 -3.63
N CYS A 44 -4.89 2.91 -3.84
CA CYS A 44 -5.11 2.40 -5.17
C CYS A 44 -6.25 3.17 -5.83
N VAL A 45 -6.00 3.78 -6.99
CA VAL A 45 -6.98 4.64 -7.67
C VAL A 45 -8.20 3.86 -8.21
N VAL A 46 -8.11 2.55 -8.31
CA VAL A 46 -9.21 1.67 -8.73
C VAL A 46 -9.87 0.94 -7.55
N CYS A 47 -9.40 1.16 -6.33
CA CYS A 47 -9.92 0.54 -5.11
C CYS A 47 -10.80 1.51 -4.35
N GLN A 48 -11.74 0.98 -3.55
CA GLN A 48 -12.65 1.79 -2.74
C GLN A 48 -11.98 2.20 -1.43
N ASN A 49 -11.14 3.25 -1.46
CA ASN A 49 -10.46 3.83 -0.30
C ASN A 49 -9.49 2.89 0.44
N GLU A 50 -9.07 1.80 -0.17
CA GLU A 50 -8.01 0.96 0.38
C GLU A 50 -6.64 1.54 0.07
N ASN A 51 -5.72 1.44 1.03
CA ASN A 51 -4.33 1.75 0.76
C ASN A 51 -3.67 0.63 -0.07
N ILE A 52 -2.55 0.94 -0.71
CA ILE A 52 -1.89 -0.03 -1.59
C ILE A 52 -1.20 -1.17 -0.83
N ASP A 53 -0.94 -1.01 0.47
CA ASP A 53 -0.35 -2.07 1.30
C ASP A 53 -1.35 -3.21 1.54
N GLU A 54 -2.63 -2.91 1.62
CA GLU A 54 -3.70 -3.86 1.91
C GLU A 54 -4.45 -4.35 0.68
N SER A 55 -4.41 -3.59 -0.43
CA SER A 55 -5.16 -3.93 -1.64
C SER A 55 -4.49 -5.04 -2.46
N GLU A 56 -5.28 -6.03 -2.85
CA GLU A 56 -4.86 -7.12 -3.74
C GLU A 56 -5.00 -6.78 -5.24
N ALA A 57 -5.54 -5.61 -5.58
CA ALA A 57 -5.70 -5.20 -6.97
C ALA A 57 -4.36 -5.15 -7.71
N GLY A 58 -4.37 -5.48 -9.00
CA GLY A 58 -3.17 -5.48 -9.84
C GLY A 58 -2.47 -4.13 -9.88
N LEU A 59 -3.22 -3.04 -9.96
CA LEU A 59 -2.65 -1.69 -9.93
C LEU A 59 -2.01 -1.35 -8.58
N ALA A 60 -2.58 -1.83 -7.47
CA ALA A 60 -1.96 -1.65 -6.15
C ALA A 60 -0.61 -2.37 -6.07
N ARG A 61 -0.51 -3.57 -6.64
CA ARG A 61 0.76 -4.28 -6.77
C ARG A 61 1.76 -3.49 -7.61
N ASP A 62 1.35 -2.95 -8.74
CA ASP A 62 2.22 -2.14 -9.60
C ASP A 62 2.74 -0.91 -8.86
N LEU A 63 1.91 -0.24 -8.09
CA LEU A 63 2.31 0.90 -7.25
C LEU A 63 3.28 0.48 -6.15
N ARG A 64 3.05 -0.67 -5.48
CA ARG A 64 3.98 -1.20 -4.48
C ARG A 64 5.36 -1.51 -5.07
N LEU A 65 5.39 -2.12 -6.24
CA LEU A 65 6.65 -2.44 -6.93
C LEU A 65 7.38 -1.18 -7.37
N LEU A 66 6.67 -0.20 -7.92
CA LEU A 66 7.25 1.07 -8.33
C LEU A 66 7.84 1.82 -7.13
N LEU A 67 7.12 1.86 -6.02
CA LEU A 67 7.58 2.49 -4.78
C LEU A 67 8.88 1.85 -4.28
N ARG A 68 8.94 0.52 -4.27
CA ARG A 68 10.14 -0.23 -3.87
C ARG A 68 11.32 0.01 -4.81
N GLU A 69 11.06 0.05 -6.10
CA GLU A 69 12.07 0.38 -7.11
C GLU A 69 12.68 1.76 -6.86
N ARG A 70 11.87 2.77 -6.56
CA ARG A 70 12.35 4.13 -6.28
C ARG A 70 13.19 4.18 -5.00
N LEU A 71 12.79 3.47 -3.96
CA LEU A 71 13.56 3.40 -2.71
C LEU A 71 14.91 2.69 -2.89
N VAL A 72 14.95 1.61 -3.67
CA VAL A 72 16.21 0.90 -4.01
C VAL A 72 17.13 1.79 -4.84
N ALA A 73 16.58 2.62 -5.72
CA ALA A 73 17.35 3.58 -6.52
C ALA A 73 17.95 4.73 -5.69
N GLY A 74 17.59 4.85 -4.42
CA GLY A 74 18.15 5.84 -3.49
C GLY A 74 17.26 7.03 -3.20
N ASP A 75 15.99 7.01 -3.63
CA ASP A 75 15.05 8.10 -3.32
C ASP A 75 14.79 8.20 -1.82
N SER A 76 14.63 9.44 -1.33
CA SER A 76 14.03 9.68 -0.03
C SER A 76 12.54 9.31 -0.04
N ASP A 77 11.92 9.23 1.14
CA ASP A 77 10.49 8.96 1.25
C ASP A 77 9.68 10.01 0.47
N GLU A 78 10.01 11.28 0.61
CA GLU A 78 9.36 12.40 -0.10
C GLU A 78 9.55 12.31 -1.62
N GLN A 79 10.74 11.95 -2.09
CA GLN A 79 11.03 11.80 -3.51
C GLN A 79 10.26 10.64 -4.13
N ALA A 80 10.18 9.50 -3.43
CA ALA A 80 9.44 8.33 -3.89
C ALA A 80 7.95 8.63 -4.01
N VAL A 81 7.35 9.27 -3.01
CA VAL A 81 5.95 9.69 -3.03
C VAL A 81 5.70 10.74 -4.12
N ALA A 82 6.57 11.73 -4.25
CA ALA A 82 6.46 12.76 -5.28
C ALA A 82 6.52 12.17 -6.70
N TYR A 83 7.33 11.17 -6.92
CA TYR A 83 7.40 10.46 -8.20
C TYR A 83 6.06 9.80 -8.54
N ILE A 84 5.44 9.13 -7.57
CA ILE A 84 4.15 8.47 -7.75
C ILE A 84 3.04 9.49 -7.98
N VAL A 85 3.02 10.58 -7.21
CA VAL A 85 2.04 11.67 -7.37
C VAL A 85 2.16 12.34 -8.73
N ALA A 86 3.39 12.59 -9.20
CA ALA A 86 3.61 13.16 -10.52
C ALA A 86 3.09 12.29 -11.66
N ARG A 87 3.12 10.97 -11.48
CA ARG A 87 2.70 10.00 -12.49
C ARG A 87 1.19 9.72 -12.46
N TYR A 88 0.60 9.61 -11.27
CA TYR A 88 -0.79 9.19 -11.08
C TYR A 88 -1.72 10.30 -10.58
N GLY A 89 -1.18 11.45 -10.22
CA GLY A 89 -1.93 12.58 -9.67
C GLY A 89 -2.11 12.50 -8.16
N GLU A 90 -2.54 13.60 -7.56
CA GLU A 90 -2.73 13.72 -6.09
C GLU A 90 -3.81 12.79 -5.54
N TYR A 91 -4.70 12.29 -6.38
CA TYR A 91 -5.73 11.32 -5.97
C TYR A 91 -5.13 10.03 -5.40
N VAL A 92 -3.89 9.70 -5.72
CA VAL A 92 -3.18 8.56 -5.15
C VAL A 92 -2.86 8.73 -3.65
N LEU A 93 -2.91 9.94 -3.13
CA LEU A 93 -2.78 10.21 -1.70
C LEU A 93 -4.09 9.95 -0.97
N LEU A 94 -4.04 9.20 0.14
CA LEU A 94 -5.22 8.99 1.00
C LEU A 94 -5.68 10.29 1.64
N ASN A 95 -4.73 11.12 2.07
CA ASN A 95 -5.00 12.45 2.59
C ASN A 95 -4.56 13.50 1.57
N PRO A 96 -5.45 14.43 1.17
CA PRO A 96 -5.09 15.47 0.22
C PRO A 96 -4.01 16.39 0.81
N THR A 97 -3.21 16.97 -0.07
CA THR A 97 -2.24 18.01 0.34
C THR A 97 -2.94 19.28 0.80
N THR A 98 -2.26 20.10 1.58
CA THR A 98 -2.79 21.39 2.05
C THR A 98 -2.49 22.54 1.07
N LYS A 99 -2.07 22.24 -0.15
CA LYS A 99 -1.67 23.22 -1.16
C LYS A 99 -2.81 23.51 -2.13
N GLY A 100 -2.84 24.76 -2.62
CA GLY A 100 -3.80 25.19 -3.64
C GLY A 100 -5.25 25.04 -3.22
N SER A 101 -6.11 24.59 -4.15
CA SER A 101 -7.53 24.37 -3.89
C SER A 101 -7.83 23.31 -2.83
N ASN A 102 -6.88 22.41 -2.54
CA ASN A 102 -7.03 21.40 -1.51
C ASN A 102 -7.15 21.99 -0.09
N LEU A 103 -6.62 23.21 0.12
CA LEU A 103 -6.74 23.91 1.38
C LEU A 103 -8.21 24.13 1.78
N LEU A 104 -9.10 24.33 0.79
CA LEU A 104 -10.54 24.47 1.04
C LEU A 104 -11.15 23.21 1.66
N LEU A 105 -10.66 22.03 1.31
CA LEU A 105 -11.14 20.76 1.87
C LEU A 105 -10.82 20.66 3.36
N TRP A 106 -9.67 21.18 3.79
CA TRP A 106 -9.26 21.17 5.18
C TRP A 106 -9.97 22.21 6.04
N ILE A 107 -10.31 23.38 5.44
CA ILE A 107 -10.98 24.47 6.13
C ILE A 107 -12.48 24.23 6.22
N ALA A 108 -13.09 23.68 5.16
CA ALA A 108 -14.53 23.47 5.05
C ALA A 108 -15.03 22.17 5.69
N GLY A 109 -14.12 21.27 6.02
CA GLY A 109 -14.44 19.95 6.59
C GLY A 109 -14.60 19.88 8.10
#